data_c9f989f3d0659136b3d985bbfda98111
#
_entry.id   c9f989f3d0659136b3d985bbfda98111
#
_cell.length_a   1.000
_cell.length_b   1.000
_cell.length_c   1.000
_cell.angle_alpha   90.00
_cell.angle_beta   90.00
_cell.angle_gamma   90.00
#
_symmetry.space_group_name_H-M   'P 1'
#
loop_
_entity.id
_entity.type
_entity.pdbx_description
1 polymer ?
#
loop_
_entity_poly.entity_id
_entity_poly.type
_entity_poly.pdbx_seq_one_letter_code
_entity_poly.pdbx_strand_id
1 'polypeptide(L)'
;MIKKSIYFCFIILIISCAKKIENDVSVINDLGPTVILISLDGFRWDYLSKADTPNLDILVENGVTSESLVPVFPSKTFPNHLSIVTGCYPENHGILSNNMYDQEWDAEYYIGENSDPVKDGRWYDAEPIWVTAEKQGKLTGTYFWPGSEAEINGTRPSYYGVYDGNISREDRVQKILEWIDLPKQSRPVFMTLYFSDVDSWGHNIGPDAIGMNSIIKEIDESIGLLVSGLNKREILDNINIIITSDHGMAGLSRDRVIFLDDYININDVRMVDWSPVAMILPEDDSIVSTYSALYDAHPQMSVFKKEDVPARLHFNNHRRIPPIICIAADGWSISDRDYFDENPYSFTGGTHGYEPINKSMHGIFIASGPGLKEGLTIDSFSSIHIYEVIAHILDIDTPENDASFDSISVMLK
;
A
#
# COMPACT_ATOMS: atom_id res chain seq x y z
N MET A 1 7.02 -85.86 5.65
CA MET A 1 7.11 -85.17 4.38
C MET A 1 6.37 -83.82 4.52
N ILE A 2 7.12 -82.73 4.71
CA ILE A 2 6.54 -81.39 4.94
C ILE A 2 6.80 -80.62 3.61
N LYS A 3 5.70 -80.27 2.90
CA LYS A 3 5.76 -79.45 1.69
C LYS A 3 5.90 -77.97 2.14
N LYS A 4 7.05 -77.33 1.80
CA LYS A 4 7.23 -75.91 1.90
C LYS A 4 6.65 -75.23 0.62
N SER A 5 5.59 -74.41 0.82
CA SER A 5 5.11 -73.53 -0.23
C SER A 5 5.89 -72.19 -0.14
N ILE A 6 6.55 -71.83 -1.20
CA ILE A 6 7.25 -70.55 -1.38
C ILE A 6 6.25 -69.58 -2.03
N TYR A 7 5.83 -68.53 -1.31
CA TYR A 7 5.08 -67.46 -1.90
C TYR A 7 6.05 -66.41 -2.48
N PHE A 8 5.97 -66.21 -3.79
CA PHE A 8 6.69 -65.17 -4.51
C PHE A 8 5.83 -63.90 -4.45
N CYS A 9 6.22 -62.90 -3.67
CA CYS A 9 5.59 -61.58 -3.67
C CYS A 9 6.15 -60.78 -4.87
N PHE A 10 5.31 -60.56 -5.86
CA PHE A 10 5.60 -59.61 -6.95
C PHE A 10 5.31 -58.19 -6.40
N ILE A 11 6.33 -57.38 -6.15
CA ILE A 11 6.21 -55.95 -5.92
C ILE A 11 6.15 -55.27 -7.26
N ILE A 12 4.95 -54.85 -7.66
CA ILE A 12 4.76 -53.96 -8.81
C ILE A 12 5.11 -52.54 -8.36
N LEU A 13 6.27 -52.06 -8.78
CA LEU A 13 6.62 -50.61 -8.69
C LEU A 13 5.81 -49.85 -9.75
N ILE A 14 4.74 -49.20 -9.31
CA ILE A 14 4.04 -48.20 -10.11
C ILE A 14 4.88 -46.91 -10.08
N ILE A 15 5.73 -46.72 -11.09
CA ILE A 15 6.37 -45.43 -11.35
C ILE A 15 5.29 -44.53 -11.97
N SER A 16 4.63 -43.73 -11.08
CA SER A 16 3.78 -42.65 -11.55
C SER A 16 4.68 -41.52 -12.08
N CYS A 17 4.88 -41.51 -13.40
CA CYS A 17 5.36 -40.30 -14.09
C CYS A 17 4.25 -39.24 -14.02
N ALA A 18 4.27 -38.40 -12.97
CA ALA A 18 3.57 -37.13 -13.04
C ALA A 18 4.27 -36.30 -14.12
N LYS A 19 3.74 -36.31 -15.34
CA LYS A 19 4.05 -35.30 -16.34
C LYS A 19 3.62 -33.97 -15.74
N LYS A 20 4.60 -33.13 -15.36
CA LYS A 20 4.37 -31.72 -15.17
C LYS A 20 3.80 -31.22 -16.50
N ILE A 21 2.53 -30.89 -16.54
CA ILE A 21 1.93 -30.20 -17.69
C ILE A 21 2.57 -28.82 -17.63
N GLU A 22 3.66 -28.61 -18.36
CA GLU A 22 4.07 -27.29 -18.76
C GLU A 22 2.92 -26.82 -19.66
N ASN A 23 2.05 -25.97 -19.13
CA ASN A 23 1.12 -25.24 -19.97
C ASN A 23 1.98 -24.46 -20.96
N ASP A 24 1.87 -24.77 -22.25
CA ASP A 24 2.51 -23.98 -23.30
C ASP A 24 1.98 -22.56 -23.18
N VAL A 25 2.82 -21.67 -22.66
CA VAL A 25 2.52 -20.24 -22.55
C VAL A 25 2.49 -19.70 -23.97
N SER A 26 1.35 -19.18 -24.40
CA SER A 26 1.19 -18.63 -25.74
C SER A 26 1.74 -17.20 -25.83
N VAL A 27 2.40 -16.90 -26.95
CA VAL A 27 2.81 -15.53 -27.29
C VAL A 27 1.58 -14.65 -27.48
N ILE A 28 1.61 -13.45 -26.92
CA ILE A 28 0.51 -12.47 -26.99
C ILE A 28 0.92 -11.34 -27.94
N ASN A 29 0.20 -11.19 -29.06
CA ASN A 29 0.50 -10.21 -30.11
C ASN A 29 -0.57 -9.10 -30.22
N ASP A 30 -1.58 -9.10 -29.35
CA ASP A 30 -2.76 -8.25 -29.43
C ASP A 30 -2.94 -7.34 -28.19
N LEU A 31 -1.84 -7.11 -27.46
CA LEU A 31 -1.83 -6.28 -26.26
C LEU A 31 -2.02 -4.80 -26.65
N GLY A 32 -3.01 -4.14 -26.05
CA GLY A 32 -3.16 -2.68 -26.07
C GLY A 32 -2.37 -2.01 -24.94
N PRO A 33 -2.47 -0.69 -24.78
CA PRO A 33 -1.89 -0.01 -23.62
C PRO A 33 -2.33 -0.69 -22.32
N THR A 34 -1.38 -1.18 -21.56
CA THR A 34 -1.64 -1.97 -20.34
C THR A 34 -0.69 -1.51 -19.24
N VAL A 35 -1.21 -1.41 -18.01
CA VAL A 35 -0.47 -1.03 -16.81
C VAL A 35 -0.62 -2.10 -15.74
N ILE A 36 0.48 -2.53 -15.15
CA ILE A 36 0.52 -3.28 -13.90
C ILE A 36 1.08 -2.34 -12.83
N LEU A 37 0.24 -1.98 -11.86
CA LEU A 37 0.63 -1.19 -10.70
C LEU A 37 0.92 -2.13 -9.52
N ILE A 38 2.14 -2.12 -9.02
CA ILE A 38 2.61 -3.00 -7.94
C ILE A 38 2.91 -2.16 -6.72
N SER A 39 2.30 -2.49 -5.59
CA SER A 39 2.66 -1.90 -4.30
C SER A 39 3.49 -2.85 -3.47
N LEU A 40 4.64 -2.37 -3.03
CA LEU A 40 5.49 -2.99 -2.02
C LEU A 40 5.32 -2.20 -0.72
N ASP A 41 4.36 -2.62 0.12
CA ASP A 41 4.00 -1.91 1.34
C ASP A 41 5.20 -1.71 2.27
N GLY A 42 5.39 -0.49 2.76
CA GLY A 42 6.46 -0.15 3.68
C GLY A 42 7.89 -0.22 3.08
N PHE A 43 8.02 -0.31 1.75
CA PHE A 43 9.33 -0.39 1.10
C PHE A 43 10.01 0.98 1.07
N ARG A 44 10.81 1.25 2.10
CA ARG A 44 11.49 2.54 2.31
C ARG A 44 12.45 2.88 1.17
N TRP A 45 12.57 4.16 0.85
CA TRP A 45 13.34 4.71 -0.27
C TRP A 45 14.79 4.22 -0.39
N ASP A 46 15.43 3.83 0.72
CA ASP A 46 16.83 3.40 0.77
C ASP A 46 17.01 1.87 0.70
N TYR A 47 15.92 1.09 0.63
CA TYR A 47 15.99 -0.38 0.71
C TYR A 47 16.62 -1.03 -0.52
N LEU A 48 16.53 -0.42 -1.71
CA LEU A 48 17.26 -0.90 -2.90
C LEU A 48 18.78 -0.91 -2.69
N SER A 49 19.31 -0.03 -1.83
CA SER A 49 20.73 0.01 -1.50
C SER A 49 21.15 -0.95 -0.38
N LYS A 50 20.19 -1.56 0.33
CA LYS A 50 20.46 -2.46 1.48
C LYS A 50 20.59 -3.93 1.11
N ALA A 51 20.01 -4.34 0.00
CA ALA A 51 20.00 -5.72 -0.45
C ALA A 51 20.34 -5.81 -1.93
N ASP A 52 20.71 -7.00 -2.38
CA ASP A 52 20.92 -7.33 -3.79
C ASP A 52 19.53 -7.56 -4.43
N THR A 53 19.15 -6.71 -5.39
CA THR A 53 17.82 -6.65 -6.00
C THR A 53 17.90 -6.68 -7.54
N PRO A 54 18.48 -7.73 -8.15
CA PRO A 54 18.81 -7.74 -9.58
C PRO A 54 17.59 -7.58 -10.51
N ASN A 55 16.40 -8.00 -10.08
CA ASN A 55 15.19 -7.90 -10.89
C ASN A 55 14.61 -6.49 -10.87
N LEU A 56 14.62 -5.82 -9.71
CA LEU A 56 14.25 -4.41 -9.58
C LEU A 56 15.27 -3.52 -10.27
N ASP A 57 16.57 -3.83 -10.15
CA ASP A 57 17.66 -3.08 -10.78
C ASP A 57 17.53 -3.03 -12.31
N ILE A 58 17.13 -4.14 -12.94
CA ILE A 58 16.84 -4.18 -14.39
C ILE A 58 15.71 -3.23 -14.76
N LEU A 59 14.65 -3.13 -13.95
CA LEU A 59 13.54 -2.21 -14.20
C LEU A 59 13.95 -0.75 -13.98
N VAL A 60 14.84 -0.48 -13.01
CA VAL A 60 15.44 0.84 -12.78
C VAL A 60 16.30 1.25 -13.98
N GLU A 61 17.17 0.37 -14.48
CA GLU A 61 18.07 0.64 -15.61
C GLU A 61 17.30 0.91 -16.92
N ASN A 62 16.19 0.20 -17.14
CA ASN A 62 15.38 0.28 -18.34
C ASN A 62 14.12 1.15 -18.20
N GLY A 63 14.06 1.98 -17.15
CA GLY A 63 12.87 2.78 -16.85
C GLY A 63 13.19 4.12 -16.21
N VAL A 64 12.21 4.61 -15.47
CA VAL A 64 12.28 5.83 -14.65
C VAL A 64 12.27 5.42 -13.19
N THR A 65 13.14 6.03 -12.39
CA THR A 65 13.08 5.97 -10.93
C THR A 65 13.07 7.37 -10.34
N SER A 66 12.65 7.51 -9.09
CA SER A 66 12.81 8.76 -8.35
C SER A 66 13.82 8.62 -7.22
N GLU A 67 14.39 9.74 -6.76
CA GLU A 67 15.22 9.75 -5.55
C GLU A 67 14.46 9.20 -4.34
N SER A 68 13.17 9.47 -4.26
CA SER A 68 12.22 8.86 -3.33
C SER A 68 10.79 9.26 -3.68
N LEU A 69 9.82 8.48 -3.26
CA LEU A 69 8.40 8.80 -3.36
C LEU A 69 7.90 9.38 -2.04
N VAL A 70 7.34 10.59 -2.10
CA VAL A 70 6.83 11.29 -0.92
C VAL A 70 5.39 10.86 -0.66
N PRO A 71 5.08 10.22 0.49
CA PRO A 71 3.71 9.83 0.82
C PRO A 71 2.83 11.03 1.15
N VAL A 72 1.52 10.82 1.27
CA VAL A 72 0.60 11.81 1.85
C VAL A 72 0.55 11.70 3.38
N PHE A 73 0.01 12.71 4.05
CA PHE A 73 -0.20 12.68 5.50
C PHE A 73 -1.63 12.20 5.84
N PRO A 74 -1.77 11.33 6.84
CA PRO A 74 -0.73 10.59 7.54
C PRO A 74 -0.13 9.49 6.64
N SER A 75 1.16 9.19 6.80
CA SER A 75 1.84 8.17 5.99
C SER A 75 1.47 6.75 6.43
N LYS A 76 0.19 6.43 6.33
CA LYS A 76 -0.43 5.15 6.68
C LYS A 76 -0.91 4.42 5.41
N THR A 77 -1.06 3.11 5.50
CA THR A 77 -1.34 2.21 4.37
C THR A 77 -2.57 2.62 3.56
N PHE A 78 -3.76 2.67 4.16
CA PHE A 78 -4.98 2.92 3.40
C PHE A 78 -5.04 4.34 2.82
N PRO A 79 -4.76 5.41 3.57
CA PRO A 79 -4.71 6.76 3.01
C PRO A 79 -3.80 6.86 1.78
N ASN A 80 -2.58 6.31 1.86
CA ASN A 80 -1.61 6.42 0.77
C ASN A 80 -1.97 5.56 -0.45
N HIS A 81 -2.44 4.34 -0.25
CA HIS A 81 -2.92 3.52 -1.36
C HIS A 81 -4.09 4.15 -2.11
N LEU A 82 -5.01 4.79 -1.38
CA LEU A 82 -6.12 5.52 -2.01
C LEU A 82 -5.61 6.77 -2.73
N SER A 83 -4.69 7.51 -2.14
CA SER A 83 -4.09 8.69 -2.79
C SER A 83 -3.40 8.35 -4.11
N ILE A 84 -2.66 7.23 -4.18
CA ILE A 84 -1.99 6.76 -5.41
C ILE A 84 -2.99 6.48 -6.54
N VAL A 85 -4.17 5.96 -6.23
CA VAL A 85 -5.15 5.52 -7.23
C VAL A 85 -6.32 6.48 -7.46
N THR A 86 -6.39 7.58 -6.70
CA THR A 86 -7.40 8.64 -6.88
C THR A 86 -6.79 9.97 -7.30
N GLY A 87 -5.48 10.15 -7.11
CA GLY A 87 -4.82 11.44 -7.31
C GLY A 87 -5.21 12.48 -6.25
N CYS A 88 -5.90 12.10 -5.18
CA CYS A 88 -6.44 12.98 -4.16
C CYS A 88 -5.69 12.85 -2.82
N TYR A 89 -5.67 13.93 -2.04
CA TYR A 89 -5.26 13.88 -0.65
C TYR A 89 -6.33 13.19 0.23
N PRO A 90 -5.96 12.68 1.42
CA PRO A 90 -6.91 12.01 2.33
C PRO A 90 -8.16 12.82 2.66
N GLU A 91 -8.03 14.13 2.83
CA GLU A 91 -9.20 15.00 3.08
C GLU A 91 -10.17 15.11 1.90
N ASN A 92 -9.76 14.72 0.69
CA ASN A 92 -10.59 14.73 -0.51
C ASN A 92 -11.10 13.34 -0.89
N HIS A 93 -10.34 12.25 -0.64
CA HIS A 93 -10.84 10.89 -0.90
C HIS A 93 -11.50 10.23 0.32
N GLY A 94 -11.50 10.86 1.49
CA GLY A 94 -12.26 10.48 2.68
C GLY A 94 -11.65 9.39 3.55
N ILE A 95 -10.60 8.69 3.13
CA ILE A 95 -9.89 7.69 3.94
C ILE A 95 -8.71 8.37 4.64
N LEU A 96 -8.96 8.84 5.86
CA LEU A 96 -8.06 9.71 6.61
C LEU A 96 -6.99 8.94 7.41
N SER A 97 -7.30 7.70 7.79
CA SER A 97 -6.40 6.81 8.52
C SER A 97 -6.83 5.36 8.35
N ASN A 98 -6.05 4.44 8.91
CA ASN A 98 -6.40 3.03 9.00
C ASN A 98 -7.57 2.78 9.98
N ASN A 99 -7.78 3.71 10.93
CA ASN A 99 -8.93 3.74 11.83
C ASN A 99 -9.56 5.12 11.76
N MET A 100 -10.89 5.19 11.65
CA MET A 100 -11.65 6.43 11.57
C MET A 100 -13.00 6.28 12.25
N TYR A 101 -13.61 7.41 12.64
CA TYR A 101 -14.98 7.45 13.11
C TYR A 101 -15.76 8.53 12.39
N ASP A 102 -16.93 8.18 11.92
CA ASP A 102 -17.86 9.11 11.29
C ASP A 102 -18.98 9.45 12.25
N GLN A 103 -18.98 10.69 12.76
CA GLN A 103 -19.96 11.15 13.74
C GLN A 103 -21.39 11.22 13.18
N GLU A 104 -21.57 11.51 11.89
CA GLU A 104 -22.90 11.58 11.28
C GLU A 104 -23.53 10.20 11.13
N TRP A 105 -22.72 9.18 10.88
CA TRP A 105 -23.16 7.79 10.71
C TRP A 105 -23.14 7.01 12.02
N ASP A 106 -22.49 7.54 13.05
CA ASP A 106 -22.15 6.82 14.30
C ASP A 106 -21.49 5.46 13.97
N ALA A 107 -20.48 5.51 13.11
CA ALA A 107 -19.85 4.33 12.55
C ALA A 107 -18.33 4.42 12.60
N GLU A 108 -17.70 3.26 12.81
CA GLU A 108 -16.25 3.11 12.81
C GLU A 108 -15.78 2.46 11.49
N TYR A 109 -14.67 2.98 10.96
CA TYR A 109 -13.89 2.35 9.92
C TYR A 109 -12.60 1.82 10.52
N TYR A 110 -12.27 0.59 10.21
CA TYR A 110 -11.02 -0.05 10.63
C TYR A 110 -10.57 -1.03 9.56
N ILE A 111 -9.24 -1.22 9.46
CA ILE A 111 -8.65 -2.21 8.56
C ILE A 111 -8.45 -3.54 9.30
N GLY A 112 -8.50 -4.64 8.57
CA GLY A 112 -8.26 -5.99 9.09
C GLY A 112 -8.85 -7.04 8.17
N GLU A 113 -8.48 -8.29 8.39
CA GLU A 113 -9.07 -9.40 7.65
C GLU A 113 -10.59 -9.42 7.86
N ASN A 114 -11.33 -9.45 6.75
CA ASN A 114 -12.80 -9.45 6.74
C ASN A 114 -13.47 -8.21 7.36
N SER A 115 -12.79 -7.06 7.40
CA SER A 115 -13.40 -5.81 7.84
C SER A 115 -14.54 -5.42 6.89
N ASP A 116 -15.77 -5.38 7.41
CA ASP A 116 -16.95 -4.97 6.63
C ASP A 116 -16.89 -3.49 6.22
N PRO A 117 -16.41 -2.54 7.05
CA PRO A 117 -16.27 -1.14 6.66
C PRO A 117 -15.41 -0.92 5.41
N VAL A 118 -14.33 -1.72 5.23
CA VAL A 118 -13.45 -1.62 4.05
C VAL A 118 -14.20 -1.92 2.74
N LYS A 119 -15.27 -2.72 2.81
CA LYS A 119 -16.09 -3.12 1.64
C LYS A 119 -17.26 -2.17 1.36
N ASP A 120 -17.49 -1.20 2.25
CA ASP A 120 -18.58 -0.24 2.11
C ASP A 120 -18.12 0.99 1.32
N GLY A 121 -18.59 1.10 0.07
CA GLY A 121 -18.24 2.17 -0.85
C GLY A 121 -18.55 3.59 -0.35
N ARG A 122 -19.42 3.74 0.66
CA ARG A 122 -19.77 5.06 1.23
C ARG A 122 -18.63 5.76 1.95
N TRP A 123 -17.58 5.01 2.36
CA TRP A 123 -16.41 5.59 3.01
C TRP A 123 -15.47 6.31 2.03
N TYR A 124 -15.56 6.01 0.74
CA TYR A 124 -14.66 6.46 -0.31
C TYR A 124 -15.29 7.63 -1.08
N ASP A 125 -14.77 8.83 -0.88
CA ASP A 125 -15.36 10.05 -1.44
C ASP A 125 -14.80 10.40 -2.82
N ALA A 126 -13.67 9.82 -3.25
CA ALA A 126 -13.08 9.97 -4.57
C ALA A 126 -13.12 8.69 -5.39
N GLU A 127 -13.05 8.84 -6.71
CA GLU A 127 -13.14 7.75 -7.67
C GLU A 127 -11.75 7.17 -7.98
N PRO A 128 -11.49 5.88 -7.64
CA PRO A 128 -10.22 5.25 -7.96
C PRO A 128 -10.08 4.97 -9.46
N ILE A 129 -8.84 4.88 -9.94
CA ILE A 129 -8.49 4.69 -11.36
C ILE A 129 -9.17 3.48 -12.01
N TRP A 130 -9.39 2.39 -11.26
CA TRP A 130 -10.12 1.24 -11.80
C TRP A 130 -11.60 1.54 -12.06
N VAL A 131 -12.25 2.38 -11.24
CA VAL A 131 -13.64 2.82 -11.46
C VAL A 131 -13.70 3.73 -12.68
N THR A 132 -12.78 4.68 -12.78
CA THR A 132 -12.66 5.60 -13.93
C THR A 132 -12.46 4.85 -15.24
N ALA A 133 -11.59 3.83 -15.25
CA ALA A 133 -11.34 2.98 -16.41
C ALA A 133 -12.55 2.13 -16.80
N GLU A 134 -13.21 1.47 -15.84
CA GLU A 134 -14.41 0.66 -16.06
C GLU A 134 -15.57 1.50 -16.65
N LYS A 135 -15.80 2.71 -16.13
CA LYS A 135 -16.81 3.63 -16.66
C LYS A 135 -16.54 4.05 -18.11
N GLN A 136 -15.28 3.99 -18.54
CA GLN A 136 -14.86 4.27 -19.92
C GLN A 136 -14.70 2.98 -20.77
N GLY A 137 -15.23 1.86 -20.29
CA GLY A 137 -15.27 0.59 -21.01
C GLY A 137 -13.96 -0.17 -21.06
N LYS A 138 -13.02 0.15 -20.16
CA LYS A 138 -11.75 -0.55 -20.02
C LYS A 138 -11.81 -1.50 -18.82
N LEU A 139 -11.63 -2.81 -19.06
CA LEU A 139 -11.65 -3.82 -18.00
C LEU A 139 -10.45 -3.66 -17.07
N THR A 140 -10.69 -3.83 -15.77
CA THR A 140 -9.66 -3.73 -14.73
C THR A 140 -9.61 -4.97 -13.85
N GLY A 141 -8.44 -5.23 -13.26
CA GLY A 141 -8.22 -6.31 -12.31
C GLY A 141 -7.46 -5.82 -11.10
N THR A 142 -8.00 -5.95 -9.89
CA THR A 142 -7.33 -5.53 -8.66
C THR A 142 -7.06 -6.73 -7.77
N TYR A 143 -5.78 -6.98 -7.48
CA TYR A 143 -5.41 -8.07 -6.59
C TYR A 143 -4.79 -7.51 -5.32
N PHE A 144 -5.66 -7.48 -4.28
CA PHE A 144 -5.36 -7.05 -2.91
C PHE A 144 -5.05 -5.55 -2.72
N TRP A 145 -5.39 -4.69 -3.67
CA TRP A 145 -5.21 -3.25 -3.44
C TRP A 145 -6.19 -2.72 -2.40
N PRO A 146 -5.74 -1.97 -1.37
CA PRO A 146 -6.61 -1.34 -0.38
C PRO A 146 -7.80 -0.59 -0.99
N GLY A 147 -9.01 -0.87 -0.51
CA GLY A 147 -10.25 -0.25 -1.00
C GLY A 147 -10.86 -0.90 -2.26
N SER A 148 -10.15 -1.81 -2.95
CA SER A 148 -10.66 -2.39 -4.20
C SER A 148 -11.78 -3.43 -4.02
N GLU A 149 -12.04 -3.85 -2.79
CA GLU A 149 -13.17 -4.74 -2.46
C GLU A 149 -14.52 -3.99 -2.39
N ALA A 150 -14.49 -2.66 -2.29
CA ALA A 150 -15.67 -1.83 -2.19
C ALA A 150 -16.30 -1.54 -3.57
N GLU A 151 -17.62 -1.40 -3.60
CA GLU A 151 -18.33 -0.84 -4.73
C GLU A 151 -18.34 0.68 -4.61
N ILE A 152 -17.37 1.33 -5.26
CA ILE A 152 -17.20 2.78 -5.18
C ILE A 152 -17.93 3.41 -6.35
N ASN A 153 -18.76 4.41 -6.08
CA ASN A 153 -19.58 5.09 -7.10
C ASN A 153 -20.39 4.12 -8.01
N GLY A 154 -20.88 3.02 -7.40
CA GLY A 154 -21.69 2.01 -8.08
C GLY A 154 -20.90 1.13 -9.06
N THR A 155 -19.58 1.10 -8.97
CA THR A 155 -18.71 0.37 -9.90
C THR A 155 -17.64 -0.42 -9.14
N ARG A 156 -17.38 -1.64 -9.58
CA ARG A 156 -16.28 -2.51 -9.12
C ARG A 156 -15.32 -2.78 -10.25
N PRO A 157 -14.09 -3.18 -9.96
CA PRO A 157 -13.22 -3.80 -10.97
C PRO A 157 -13.90 -5.03 -11.56
N SER A 158 -13.69 -5.28 -12.86
CA SER A 158 -14.20 -6.49 -13.54
C SER A 158 -13.66 -7.77 -12.91
N TYR A 159 -12.44 -7.71 -12.40
CA TYR A 159 -11.76 -8.78 -11.65
C TYR A 159 -11.21 -8.19 -10.35
N TYR A 160 -11.45 -8.84 -9.22
CA TYR A 160 -10.82 -8.45 -7.96
C TYR A 160 -10.62 -9.64 -7.03
N GLY A 161 -9.62 -9.55 -6.16
CA GLY A 161 -9.40 -10.48 -5.06
C GLY A 161 -9.84 -9.87 -3.73
N VAL A 162 -10.52 -10.65 -2.90
CA VAL A 162 -10.69 -10.32 -1.48
C VAL A 162 -9.37 -10.61 -0.79
N TYR A 163 -8.88 -9.67 0.03
CA TYR A 163 -7.58 -9.80 0.68
C TYR A 163 -7.49 -11.06 1.55
N ASP A 164 -6.46 -11.83 1.30
CA ASP A 164 -6.06 -12.99 2.10
C ASP A 164 -4.53 -12.98 2.25
N GLY A 165 -4.05 -12.67 3.45
CA GLY A 165 -2.63 -12.63 3.79
C GLY A 165 -1.90 -13.97 3.63
N ASN A 166 -2.64 -15.10 3.60
CA ASN A 166 -2.07 -16.45 3.48
C ASN A 166 -1.75 -16.83 2.02
N ILE A 167 -2.21 -16.08 1.03
CA ILE A 167 -1.88 -16.34 -0.38
C ILE A 167 -0.41 -16.04 -0.62
N SER A 168 0.31 -17.02 -1.15
CA SER A 168 1.74 -16.90 -1.43
C SER A 168 2.05 -15.80 -2.44
N ARG A 169 3.26 -15.26 -2.40
CA ARG A 169 3.72 -14.27 -3.38
C ARG A 169 3.69 -14.80 -4.81
N GLU A 170 4.06 -16.07 -4.98
CA GLU A 170 4.03 -16.77 -6.27
C GLU A 170 2.60 -16.85 -6.82
N ASP A 171 1.62 -17.19 -5.97
CA ASP A 171 0.22 -17.28 -6.38
C ASP A 171 -0.36 -15.90 -6.72
N ARG A 172 0.09 -14.85 -6.01
CA ARG A 172 -0.28 -13.45 -6.36
C ARG A 172 0.24 -13.07 -7.75
N VAL A 173 1.50 -13.35 -8.04
CA VAL A 173 2.08 -13.13 -9.38
C VAL A 173 1.37 -13.97 -10.42
N GLN A 174 1.10 -15.26 -10.14
CA GLN A 174 0.42 -16.15 -11.05
C GLN A 174 -0.98 -15.63 -11.41
N LYS A 175 -1.69 -15.02 -10.47
CA LYS A 175 -3.01 -14.41 -10.72
C LYS A 175 -2.96 -13.29 -11.76
N ILE A 176 -1.95 -12.43 -11.71
CA ILE A 176 -1.75 -11.39 -12.72
C ILE A 176 -1.48 -12.02 -14.09
N LEU A 177 -0.62 -13.03 -14.15
CA LEU A 177 -0.32 -13.74 -15.40
C LEU A 177 -1.55 -14.47 -15.97
N GLU A 178 -2.41 -15.04 -15.13
CA GLU A 178 -3.70 -15.62 -15.54
C GLU A 178 -4.63 -14.59 -16.19
N TRP A 179 -4.70 -13.37 -15.63
CA TRP A 179 -5.52 -12.30 -16.22
C TRP A 179 -4.95 -11.81 -17.55
N ILE A 180 -3.62 -11.79 -17.68
CA ILE A 180 -2.95 -11.45 -18.93
C ILE A 180 -3.22 -12.51 -20.02
N ASP A 181 -3.33 -13.78 -19.65
CA ASP A 181 -3.63 -14.89 -20.58
C ASP A 181 -5.09 -14.92 -21.07
N LEU A 182 -5.97 -14.10 -20.50
CA LEU A 182 -7.35 -14.01 -20.96
C LEU A 182 -7.43 -13.55 -22.43
N PRO A 183 -8.47 -13.98 -23.18
CA PRO A 183 -8.73 -13.44 -24.51
C PRO A 183 -8.83 -11.91 -24.49
N LYS A 184 -8.41 -11.24 -25.57
CA LYS A 184 -8.35 -9.77 -25.67
C LYS A 184 -9.60 -9.05 -25.14
N GLN A 185 -10.80 -9.59 -25.42
CA GLN A 185 -12.08 -8.98 -25.01
C GLN A 185 -12.37 -9.09 -23.51
N SER A 186 -11.65 -9.96 -22.81
CA SER A 186 -11.80 -10.21 -21.38
C SER A 186 -10.55 -9.84 -20.59
N ARG A 187 -9.48 -9.40 -21.27
CA ARG A 187 -8.19 -9.08 -20.65
C ARG A 187 -8.25 -7.68 -20.03
N PRO A 188 -7.95 -7.53 -18.72
CA PRO A 188 -7.87 -6.21 -18.11
C PRO A 188 -6.67 -5.44 -18.67
N VAL A 189 -6.84 -4.13 -18.83
CA VAL A 189 -5.78 -3.19 -19.26
C VAL A 189 -5.11 -2.48 -18.10
N PHE A 190 -5.73 -2.51 -16.94
CA PHE A 190 -5.16 -2.05 -15.67
C PHE A 190 -5.23 -3.17 -14.65
N MET A 191 -4.11 -3.46 -14.02
CA MET A 191 -4.05 -4.47 -12.97
C MET A 191 -3.25 -3.96 -11.78
N THR A 192 -3.68 -4.34 -10.57
CA THR A 192 -2.91 -4.08 -9.35
C THR A 192 -2.40 -5.36 -8.73
N LEU A 193 -1.25 -5.28 -8.06
CA LEU A 193 -0.62 -6.35 -7.30
C LEU A 193 -0.04 -5.77 -6.00
N TYR A 194 -0.34 -6.39 -4.87
CA TYR A 194 0.05 -5.89 -3.55
C TYR A 194 0.82 -6.93 -2.74
N PHE A 195 1.90 -6.47 -2.08
CA PHE A 195 2.72 -7.25 -1.15
C PHE A 195 2.88 -6.48 0.18
N SER A 196 2.50 -7.10 1.29
CA SER A 196 2.57 -6.53 2.65
C SER A 196 3.81 -6.97 3.43
N ASP A 197 4.66 -7.77 2.83
CA ASP A 197 5.73 -8.49 3.51
C ASP A 197 6.78 -7.56 4.14
N VAL A 198 7.21 -6.53 3.42
CA VAL A 198 8.26 -5.61 3.88
C VAL A 198 7.77 -4.77 5.05
N ASP A 199 6.51 -4.29 4.99
CA ASP A 199 5.88 -3.58 6.09
C ASP A 199 5.78 -4.45 7.34
N SER A 200 5.26 -5.66 7.20
CA SER A 200 5.12 -6.61 8.31
C SER A 200 6.45 -6.92 8.99
N TRP A 201 7.52 -7.10 8.22
CA TRP A 201 8.86 -7.29 8.77
C TRP A 201 9.40 -6.01 9.42
N GLY A 202 9.18 -4.85 8.78
CA GLY A 202 9.55 -3.55 9.32
C GLY A 202 8.94 -3.29 10.69
N HIS A 203 7.66 -3.58 10.87
CA HIS A 203 6.99 -3.52 12.16
C HIS A 203 7.61 -4.45 13.20
N ASN A 204 7.93 -5.70 12.81
CA ASN A 204 8.42 -6.71 13.75
C ASN A 204 9.86 -6.49 14.20
N ILE A 205 10.78 -6.20 13.28
CA ILE A 205 12.21 -6.19 13.57
C ILE A 205 12.87 -4.81 13.43
N GLY A 206 12.13 -3.83 12.89
CA GLY A 206 12.61 -2.48 12.63
C GLY A 206 13.29 -2.33 11.26
N PRO A 207 13.25 -1.10 10.69
CA PRO A 207 13.65 -0.83 9.31
C PRO A 207 15.14 -1.02 9.03
N ASP A 208 15.97 -0.96 10.07
CA ASP A 208 17.45 -1.04 9.94
C ASP A 208 18.02 -2.38 10.41
N ALA A 209 17.14 -3.34 10.75
CA ALA A 209 17.56 -4.68 11.14
C ALA A 209 18.13 -5.44 9.93
N ILE A 210 19.21 -6.20 10.15
CA ILE A 210 19.86 -6.98 9.08
C ILE A 210 18.91 -8.00 8.42
N GLY A 211 17.88 -8.45 9.16
CA GLY A 211 16.84 -9.35 8.65
C GLY A 211 16.01 -8.75 7.52
N MET A 212 15.93 -7.41 7.41
CA MET A 212 15.21 -6.75 6.31
C MET A 212 15.78 -7.12 4.93
N ASN A 213 17.09 -7.36 4.85
CA ASN A 213 17.73 -7.74 3.59
C ASN A 213 17.17 -9.05 3.01
N SER A 214 16.71 -9.97 3.84
CA SER A 214 16.13 -11.23 3.38
C SER A 214 14.78 -11.02 2.72
N ILE A 215 13.89 -10.26 3.36
CA ILE A 215 12.55 -10.03 2.80
C ILE A 215 12.59 -9.17 1.54
N ILE A 216 13.52 -8.18 1.47
CA ILE A 216 13.73 -7.38 0.26
C ILE A 216 14.13 -8.28 -0.92
N LYS A 217 15.04 -9.25 -0.71
CA LYS A 217 15.42 -10.23 -1.75
C LYS A 217 14.26 -11.12 -2.17
N GLU A 218 13.45 -11.59 -1.24
CA GLU A 218 12.28 -12.43 -1.54
C GLU A 218 11.22 -11.66 -2.36
N ILE A 219 11.08 -10.35 -2.11
CA ILE A 219 10.24 -9.48 -2.92
C ILE A 219 10.84 -9.29 -4.31
N ASP A 220 12.15 -9.04 -4.41
CA ASP A 220 12.84 -8.95 -5.71
C ASP A 220 12.67 -10.23 -6.54
N GLU A 221 12.77 -11.41 -5.93
CA GLU A 221 12.51 -12.70 -6.57
C GLU A 221 11.07 -12.79 -7.10
N SER A 222 10.09 -12.26 -6.37
CA SER A 222 8.70 -12.23 -6.79
C SER A 222 8.48 -11.31 -8.01
N ILE A 223 9.16 -10.17 -8.06
CA ILE A 223 9.20 -9.31 -9.25
C ILE A 223 9.87 -10.04 -10.43
N GLY A 224 10.95 -10.77 -10.16
CA GLY A 224 11.62 -11.62 -11.16
C GLY A 224 10.70 -12.69 -11.77
N LEU A 225 9.82 -13.30 -10.96
CA LEU A 225 8.81 -14.24 -11.45
C LEU A 225 7.82 -13.56 -12.41
N LEU A 226 7.36 -12.36 -12.08
CA LEU A 226 6.46 -11.59 -12.96
C LEU A 226 7.17 -11.24 -14.28
N VAL A 227 8.36 -10.64 -14.20
CA VAL A 227 9.17 -10.25 -15.38
C VAL A 227 9.43 -11.46 -16.28
N SER A 228 9.84 -12.60 -15.70
CA SER A 228 10.03 -13.85 -16.44
C SER A 228 8.74 -14.35 -17.09
N GLY A 229 7.61 -14.26 -16.39
CA GLY A 229 6.29 -14.62 -16.90
C GLY A 229 5.86 -13.77 -18.09
N LEU A 230 6.12 -12.45 -18.05
CA LEU A 230 5.86 -11.52 -19.15
C LEU A 230 6.79 -11.78 -20.35
N ASN A 231 8.07 -12.04 -20.11
CA ASN A 231 9.05 -12.40 -21.13
C ASN A 231 8.66 -13.68 -21.88
N LYS A 232 8.19 -14.72 -21.19
CA LYS A 232 7.71 -15.97 -21.82
C LYS A 232 6.52 -15.74 -22.76
N ARG A 233 5.77 -14.65 -22.57
CA ARG A 233 4.63 -14.22 -23.42
C ARG A 233 5.04 -13.24 -24.52
N GLU A 234 6.33 -12.86 -24.53
CA GLU A 234 6.92 -11.86 -25.45
C GLU A 234 6.25 -10.48 -25.35
N ILE A 235 5.83 -10.08 -24.14
CA ILE A 235 5.10 -8.83 -23.91
C ILE A 235 5.78 -7.89 -22.90
N LEU A 236 6.92 -8.23 -22.34
CA LEU A 236 7.57 -7.37 -21.34
C LEU A 236 7.79 -5.95 -21.88
N ASP A 237 8.26 -5.80 -23.11
CA ASP A 237 8.51 -4.52 -23.76
C ASP A 237 7.22 -3.79 -24.19
N ASN A 238 6.07 -4.44 -24.09
CA ASN A 238 4.78 -3.91 -24.50
C ASN A 238 3.85 -3.55 -23.32
N ILE A 239 4.29 -3.80 -22.09
CA ILE A 239 3.52 -3.57 -20.88
C ILE A 239 4.21 -2.52 -20.00
N ASN A 240 3.42 -1.66 -19.36
CA ASN A 240 3.96 -0.69 -18.42
C ASN A 240 3.86 -1.27 -17.00
N ILE A 241 4.99 -1.38 -16.33
CA ILE A 241 5.10 -1.82 -14.94
C ILE A 241 5.42 -0.60 -14.10
N ILE A 242 4.59 -0.32 -13.09
CA ILE A 242 4.82 0.74 -12.10
C ILE A 242 4.92 0.07 -10.75
N ILE A 243 6.06 0.20 -10.10
CA ILE A 243 6.31 -0.28 -8.74
C ILE A 243 6.39 0.92 -7.81
N THR A 244 5.62 0.88 -6.76
CA THR A 244 5.54 1.95 -5.76
C THR A 244 5.54 1.37 -4.35
N SER A 245 5.80 2.22 -3.37
CA SER A 245 5.47 1.98 -1.97
C SER A 245 4.56 3.11 -1.49
N ASP A 246 3.67 2.79 -0.61
CA ASP A 246 2.75 3.73 0.01
C ASP A 246 3.41 4.60 1.07
N HIS A 247 4.40 4.07 1.80
CA HIS A 247 5.22 4.77 2.79
C HIS A 247 6.54 4.02 3.04
N GLY A 248 7.38 4.62 3.88
CA GLY A 248 8.55 3.98 4.46
C GLY A 248 8.29 3.46 5.88
N MET A 249 9.35 3.47 6.72
CA MET A 249 9.31 2.92 8.08
C MET A 249 10.32 3.63 8.98
N ALA A 250 9.93 4.00 10.20
CA ALA A 250 10.80 4.55 11.24
C ALA A 250 11.00 3.54 12.38
N GLY A 251 12.20 3.50 12.96
CA GLY A 251 12.50 2.62 14.09
C GLY A 251 11.90 3.12 15.40
N LEU A 252 11.28 2.23 16.16
CA LEU A 252 10.68 2.50 17.47
C LEU A 252 11.66 2.26 18.63
N SER A 253 11.33 2.84 19.79
CA SER A 253 12.00 2.58 21.08
C SER A 253 11.02 2.79 22.22
N ARG A 254 11.07 1.91 23.22
CA ARG A 254 10.30 2.07 24.47
C ARG A 254 10.69 3.30 25.29
N ASP A 255 11.84 3.91 25.01
CA ASP A 255 12.28 5.16 25.64
C ASP A 255 11.70 6.40 24.94
N ARG A 256 10.97 6.24 23.84
CA ARG A 256 10.38 7.30 23.02
C ARG A 256 8.87 7.16 22.92
N VAL A 257 8.20 7.17 24.07
CA VAL A 257 6.73 7.07 24.17
C VAL A 257 6.19 8.27 24.95
N ILE A 258 5.16 8.89 24.40
CA ILE A 258 4.41 10.00 24.97
C ILE A 258 3.13 9.41 25.55
N PHE A 259 2.92 9.58 26.84
CA PHE A 259 1.74 9.08 27.54
C PHE A 259 0.68 10.18 27.65
N LEU A 260 -0.43 10.05 26.92
CA LEU A 260 -1.50 11.07 26.94
C LEU A 260 -2.22 11.13 28.28
N ASP A 261 -2.28 10.03 29.02
CA ASP A 261 -2.86 9.94 30.36
C ASP A 261 -2.07 10.69 31.42
N ASP A 262 -0.85 11.17 31.13
CA ASP A 262 -0.14 12.14 31.98
C ASP A 262 -0.77 13.55 31.91
N TYR A 263 -1.57 13.84 30.88
CA TYR A 263 -2.08 15.18 30.57
C TYR A 263 -3.61 15.29 30.59
N ILE A 264 -4.30 14.22 30.16
CA ILE A 264 -5.76 14.16 30.07
C ILE A 264 -6.28 12.83 30.63
N ASN A 265 -7.54 12.78 31.04
CA ASN A 265 -8.21 11.54 31.36
C ASN A 265 -8.70 10.91 30.03
N ILE A 266 -8.09 9.80 29.62
CA ILE A 266 -8.40 9.10 28.35
C ILE A 266 -9.86 8.62 28.30
N ASN A 267 -10.48 8.35 29.47
CA ASN A 267 -11.87 7.90 29.54
C ASN A 267 -12.90 9.01 29.24
N ASP A 268 -12.47 10.27 29.24
CA ASP A 268 -13.34 11.43 28.95
C ASP A 268 -13.34 11.82 27.46
N VAL A 269 -12.63 11.07 26.62
CA VAL A 269 -12.51 11.35 25.19
C VAL A 269 -12.64 10.06 24.36
N ARG A 270 -13.09 10.17 23.10
CA ARG A 270 -12.94 9.07 22.14
C ARG A 270 -11.60 9.20 21.45
N MET A 271 -10.75 8.21 21.60
CA MET A 271 -9.56 8.05 20.75
C MET A 271 -9.97 7.41 19.43
N VAL A 272 -9.92 8.20 18.37
CA VAL A 272 -10.29 7.73 17.01
C VAL A 272 -9.13 6.96 16.38
N ASP A 273 -7.93 7.46 16.58
CA ASP A 273 -6.69 6.76 16.20
C ASP A 273 -5.58 7.12 17.20
N TRP A 274 -4.53 6.30 17.25
CA TRP A 274 -3.43 6.44 18.18
C TRP A 274 -2.13 6.85 17.47
N SER A 275 -1.04 6.18 17.75
CA SER A 275 0.31 6.47 17.27
C SER A 275 0.48 6.29 15.76
N PRO A 276 1.36 7.09 15.10
CA PRO A 276 2.05 8.27 15.64
C PRO A 276 1.24 9.56 15.50
N VAL A 277 0.03 9.49 14.95
CA VAL A 277 -0.91 10.60 14.81
C VAL A 277 -2.15 10.26 15.61
N ALA A 278 -2.21 10.78 16.85
CA ALA A 278 -3.39 10.58 17.68
C ALA A 278 -4.51 11.55 17.29
N MET A 279 -5.68 10.99 17.02
CA MET A 279 -6.89 11.71 16.65
C MET A 279 -7.90 11.64 17.79
N ILE A 280 -8.21 12.78 18.39
CA ILE A 280 -8.96 12.85 19.64
C ILE A 280 -10.29 13.57 19.43
N LEU A 281 -11.36 12.92 19.82
CA LEU A 281 -12.72 13.45 19.79
C LEU A 281 -13.24 13.57 21.24
N PRO A 282 -13.08 14.75 21.88
CA PRO A 282 -13.71 15.05 23.17
C PRO A 282 -15.20 15.36 22.99
N GLU A 283 -15.96 15.41 24.10
CA GLU A 283 -17.28 16.03 24.11
C GLU A 283 -17.16 17.52 23.76
N ASP A 284 -18.18 18.09 23.11
CA ASP A 284 -18.15 19.45 22.56
C ASP A 284 -17.74 20.54 23.57
N ASP A 285 -18.20 20.45 24.84
CA ASP A 285 -17.90 21.39 25.91
C ASP A 285 -16.48 21.23 26.50
N SER A 286 -15.79 20.13 26.18
CA SER A 286 -14.46 19.81 26.69
C SER A 286 -13.34 19.97 25.63
N ILE A 287 -13.64 20.30 24.38
CA ILE A 287 -12.63 20.48 23.32
C ILE A 287 -11.55 21.48 23.72
N VAL A 288 -11.95 22.67 24.25
CA VAL A 288 -11.00 23.73 24.61
C VAL A 288 -10.11 23.32 25.79
N SER A 289 -10.67 22.65 26.78
CA SER A 289 -9.91 22.19 27.95
C SER A 289 -8.95 21.09 27.62
N THR A 290 -9.39 20.10 26.80
CA THR A 290 -8.55 18.99 26.33
C THR A 290 -7.40 19.48 25.44
N TYR A 291 -7.68 20.38 24.49
CA TYR A 291 -6.64 21.00 23.68
C TYR A 291 -5.62 21.76 24.54
N SER A 292 -6.09 22.57 25.50
CA SER A 292 -5.19 23.36 26.35
C SER A 292 -4.31 22.49 27.26
N ALA A 293 -4.79 21.30 27.65
CA ALA A 293 -4.02 20.38 28.46
C ALA A 293 -2.92 19.66 27.66
N LEU A 294 -3.14 19.47 26.36
CA LEU A 294 -2.20 18.80 25.46
C LEU A 294 -1.25 19.76 24.76
N TYR A 295 -1.63 21.03 24.58
CA TYR A 295 -0.83 22.01 23.86
C TYR A 295 0.50 22.28 24.59
N ASP A 296 1.61 22.13 23.85
CA ASP A 296 2.98 22.23 24.40
C ASP A 296 3.28 21.28 25.58
N ALA A 297 2.46 20.24 25.80
CA ALA A 297 2.61 19.33 26.92
C ALA A 297 3.87 18.45 26.82
N HIS A 298 4.29 18.08 25.61
CA HIS A 298 5.48 17.27 25.39
C HIS A 298 6.33 17.80 24.23
N PRO A 299 7.67 17.94 24.36
CA PRO A 299 8.53 18.56 23.34
C PRO A 299 8.64 17.75 22.02
N GLN A 300 8.22 16.50 22.02
CA GLN A 300 8.21 15.62 20.84
C GLN A 300 6.79 15.37 20.29
N MET A 301 5.84 16.24 20.65
CA MET A 301 4.46 16.15 20.16
C MET A 301 3.98 17.54 19.75
N SER A 302 3.56 17.66 18.51
CA SER A 302 2.83 18.85 18.03
C SER A 302 1.33 18.60 18.15
N VAL A 303 0.61 19.58 18.72
CA VAL A 303 -0.84 19.47 18.92
C VAL A 303 -1.55 20.58 18.18
N PHE A 304 -2.53 20.21 17.36
CA PHE A 304 -3.30 21.14 16.55
C PHE A 304 -4.80 20.97 16.82
N LYS A 305 -5.53 22.06 16.76
CA LYS A 305 -6.93 21.96 16.42
C LYS A 305 -7.05 21.65 14.94
N LYS A 306 -8.13 21.01 14.53
CA LYS A 306 -8.37 20.63 13.13
C LYS A 306 -8.13 21.80 12.17
N GLU A 307 -8.71 22.96 12.45
CA GLU A 307 -8.59 24.18 11.63
C GLU A 307 -7.17 24.75 11.56
N ASP A 308 -6.32 24.44 12.52
CA ASP A 308 -4.95 24.94 12.66
C ASP A 308 -3.90 23.96 12.12
N VAL A 309 -4.30 22.76 11.62
CA VAL A 309 -3.38 21.81 11.00
C VAL A 309 -2.72 22.48 9.80
N PRO A 310 -1.38 22.45 9.70
CA PRO A 310 -0.67 23.12 8.62
C PRO A 310 -1.17 22.74 7.23
N ALA A 311 -1.44 23.73 6.38
CA ALA A 311 -2.01 23.51 5.03
C ALA A 311 -1.19 22.53 4.17
N ARG A 312 0.14 22.45 4.35
CA ARG A 312 1.01 21.50 3.67
C ARG A 312 0.69 20.02 3.92
N LEU A 313 -0.07 19.73 4.98
CA LEU A 313 -0.47 18.36 5.33
C LEU A 313 -1.77 17.94 4.64
N HIS A 314 -2.53 18.87 4.07
CA HIS A 314 -3.82 18.59 3.43
C HIS A 314 -4.72 17.71 4.31
N PHE A 315 -4.90 18.16 5.58
CA PHE A 315 -5.57 17.36 6.61
C PHE A 315 -6.36 18.25 7.58
N ASN A 316 -7.20 19.14 7.05
CA ASN A 316 -8.01 20.04 7.86
C ASN A 316 -9.43 20.28 7.34
N ASN A 317 -9.77 19.73 6.17
CA ASN A 317 -11.01 20.02 5.46
C ASN A 317 -11.86 18.76 5.19
N HIS A 318 -12.06 17.91 6.21
CA HIS A 318 -12.98 16.77 6.09
C HIS A 318 -13.75 16.57 7.39
N ARG A 319 -15.05 16.16 7.32
CA ARG A 319 -15.93 16.01 8.49
C ARG A 319 -15.49 14.93 9.48
N ARG A 320 -14.79 13.89 8.98
CA ARG A 320 -14.26 12.78 9.79
C ARG A 320 -12.95 13.11 10.50
N ILE A 321 -12.33 14.26 10.24
CA ILE A 321 -11.16 14.71 10.99
C ILE A 321 -11.65 15.23 12.34
N PRO A 322 -11.22 14.64 13.49
CA PRO A 322 -11.65 15.06 14.79
C PRO A 322 -11.03 16.42 15.19
N PRO A 323 -11.59 17.08 16.21
CA PRO A 323 -11.20 18.45 16.56
C PRO A 323 -9.77 18.61 17.07
N ILE A 324 -9.12 17.54 17.56
CA ILE A 324 -7.75 17.61 18.11
C ILE A 324 -6.88 16.54 17.44
N ILE A 325 -5.74 16.99 16.90
CA ILE A 325 -4.74 16.15 16.22
C ILE A 325 -3.41 16.31 16.96
N CYS A 326 -2.85 15.19 17.44
CA CYS A 326 -1.53 15.13 18.05
C CYS A 326 -0.58 14.37 17.13
N ILE A 327 0.53 14.99 16.76
CA ILE A 327 1.51 14.42 15.82
C ILE A 327 2.83 14.21 16.57
N ALA A 328 3.26 12.96 16.70
CA ALA A 328 4.56 12.63 17.29
C ALA A 328 5.72 12.97 16.35
N ALA A 329 6.86 13.34 16.90
CA ALA A 329 8.11 13.44 16.16
C ALA A 329 8.55 12.06 15.64
N ASP A 330 9.36 12.03 14.58
CA ASP A 330 9.83 10.79 13.94
C ASP A 330 10.43 9.80 14.95
N GLY A 331 9.96 8.56 14.92
CA GLY A 331 10.36 7.49 15.83
C GLY A 331 9.80 7.58 17.26
N TRP A 332 8.93 8.55 17.56
CA TRP A 332 8.19 8.62 18.82
C TRP A 332 6.80 8.02 18.69
N SER A 333 6.32 7.41 19.76
CA SER A 333 4.97 6.84 19.85
C SER A 333 4.10 7.67 20.79
N ILE A 334 2.79 7.66 20.54
CA ILE A 334 1.75 8.19 21.45
C ILE A 334 0.96 7.00 21.99
N SER A 335 0.76 6.92 23.31
CA SER A 335 0.07 5.82 23.97
C SER A 335 -0.55 6.28 25.29
N ASP A 336 -1.14 5.35 26.01
CA ASP A 336 -1.42 5.40 27.43
C ASP A 336 -0.56 4.37 28.18
N ARG A 337 -0.48 4.51 29.51
CA ARG A 337 0.37 3.65 30.35
C ARG A 337 -0.14 2.22 30.44
N ASP A 338 -1.44 2.04 30.51
CA ASP A 338 -2.03 0.71 30.63
C ASP A 338 -1.71 -0.12 29.39
N TYR A 339 -1.93 0.42 28.18
CA TYR A 339 -1.56 -0.27 26.94
C TYR A 339 -0.05 -0.54 26.84
N PHE A 340 0.78 0.43 27.25
CA PHE A 340 2.24 0.30 27.22
C PHE A 340 2.73 -0.84 28.14
N ASP A 341 2.15 -0.96 29.33
CA ASP A 341 2.55 -1.97 30.33
C ASP A 341 2.05 -3.38 29.91
N GLU A 342 0.85 -3.46 29.35
CA GLU A 342 0.25 -4.72 28.89
C GLU A 342 0.90 -5.23 27.60
N ASN A 343 1.51 -4.35 26.78
CA ASN A 343 2.03 -4.68 25.45
C ASN A 343 3.55 -4.37 25.33
N PRO A 344 4.43 -5.15 25.97
CA PRO A 344 5.86 -4.85 26.08
C PRO A 344 6.60 -4.83 24.73
N TYR A 345 6.05 -5.43 23.70
CA TYR A 345 6.68 -5.53 22.37
C TYR A 345 6.14 -4.50 21.37
N SER A 346 5.03 -3.83 21.65
CA SER A 346 4.38 -2.90 20.70
C SER A 346 5.18 -1.62 20.40
N PHE A 347 6.20 -1.31 21.19
CA PHE A 347 7.04 -0.12 21.03
C PHE A 347 8.48 -0.49 20.67
N THR A 348 8.64 -1.62 19.96
CA THR A 348 9.89 -2.10 19.38
C THR A 348 9.70 -2.34 17.89
N GLY A 349 10.79 -2.59 17.16
CA GLY A 349 10.69 -2.75 15.71
C GLY A 349 10.51 -1.41 14.99
N GLY A 350 9.47 -1.28 14.17
CA GLY A 350 9.20 -0.06 13.42
C GLY A 350 7.73 0.33 13.35
N THR A 351 7.49 1.56 12.94
CA THR A 351 6.16 2.09 12.60
C THR A 351 6.25 3.19 11.54
N HIS A 352 5.11 3.58 11.03
CA HIS A 352 4.92 4.62 10.03
C HIS A 352 3.67 5.45 10.36
N GLY A 353 3.39 6.51 9.59
CA GLY A 353 2.27 7.43 9.84
C GLY A 353 2.72 8.84 10.18
N TYR A 354 4.02 9.09 10.33
CA TYR A 354 4.58 10.41 10.63
C TYR A 354 4.40 11.39 9.47
N GLU A 355 4.80 12.65 9.70
CA GLU A 355 4.78 13.66 8.65
C GLU A 355 5.63 13.27 7.43
N PRO A 356 5.14 13.52 6.21
CA PRO A 356 5.86 13.21 4.97
C PRO A 356 7.20 13.93 4.78
N ILE A 357 7.47 14.99 5.54
CA ILE A 357 8.77 15.65 5.53
C ILE A 357 9.89 14.76 6.07
N ASN A 358 9.56 13.76 6.87
CA ASN A 358 10.52 12.80 7.41
C ASN A 358 10.91 11.82 6.31
N LYS A 359 12.19 11.80 5.95
CA LYS A 359 12.72 10.90 4.91
C LYS A 359 12.51 9.42 5.23
N SER A 360 12.37 9.05 6.50
CA SER A 360 12.00 7.71 6.97
C SER A 360 10.65 7.24 6.43
N MET A 361 9.73 8.18 6.12
CA MET A 361 8.40 7.88 5.57
C MET A 361 8.37 7.78 4.04
N HIS A 362 9.46 8.14 3.34
CA HIS A 362 9.47 8.06 1.89
C HIS A 362 9.58 6.62 1.41
N GLY A 363 8.82 6.31 0.35
CA GLY A 363 8.88 5.05 -0.37
C GLY A 363 9.73 5.10 -1.64
N ILE A 364 9.54 4.10 -2.50
CA ILE A 364 10.19 4.00 -3.82
C ILE A 364 9.19 4.26 -4.94
N PHE A 365 9.74 4.63 -6.10
CA PHE A 365 9.02 4.64 -7.37
C PHE A 365 9.95 4.13 -8.47
N ILE A 366 9.48 3.12 -9.21
CA ILE A 366 10.13 2.57 -10.40
C ILE A 366 9.04 2.37 -11.46
N ALA A 367 9.28 2.83 -12.67
CA ALA A 367 8.32 2.67 -13.76
C ALA A 367 9.03 2.35 -15.06
N SER A 368 8.69 1.24 -15.70
CA SER A 368 9.30 0.76 -16.94
C SER A 368 8.24 0.32 -17.95
N GLY A 369 8.45 0.62 -19.23
CA GLY A 369 7.54 0.21 -20.31
C GLY A 369 7.45 1.18 -21.47
N PRO A 370 6.62 0.88 -22.47
CA PRO A 370 6.58 1.63 -23.74
C PRO A 370 6.15 3.09 -23.59
N GLY A 371 5.35 3.45 -22.58
CA GLY A 371 4.92 4.82 -22.31
C GLY A 371 5.94 5.68 -21.56
N LEU A 372 7.05 5.10 -21.11
CA LEU A 372 7.98 5.70 -20.16
C LEU A 372 9.38 5.85 -20.75
N LYS A 373 10.12 6.87 -20.33
CA LYS A 373 11.54 7.05 -20.67
C LYS A 373 12.38 5.95 -20.04
N GLU A 374 13.63 5.81 -20.47
CA GLU A 374 14.57 4.79 -20.01
C GLU A 374 15.79 5.45 -19.37
N GLY A 375 16.34 4.82 -18.32
CA GLY A 375 17.54 5.27 -17.63
C GLY A 375 17.43 6.66 -17.00
N LEU A 376 16.23 7.06 -16.58
CA LEU A 376 15.97 8.39 -16.03
C LEU A 376 15.73 8.32 -14.52
N THR A 377 16.52 9.09 -13.76
CA THR A 377 16.22 9.37 -12.35
C THR A 377 15.66 10.79 -12.23
N ILE A 378 14.53 10.93 -11.57
CA ILE A 378 13.88 12.22 -11.30
C ILE A 378 13.97 12.57 -9.81
N ASP A 379 13.74 13.84 -9.51
CA ASP A 379 13.64 14.31 -8.12
C ASP A 379 12.48 13.62 -7.37
N SER A 380 12.51 13.70 -6.05
CA SER A 380 11.42 13.21 -5.22
C SER A 380 10.11 13.93 -5.54
N PHE A 381 9.01 13.17 -5.62
CA PHE A 381 7.69 13.72 -5.93
C PHE A 381 6.59 13.06 -5.08
N SER A 382 5.41 13.69 -5.02
CA SER A 382 4.28 13.16 -4.24
C SER A 382 3.60 11.99 -4.93
N SER A 383 3.26 10.97 -4.16
CA SER A 383 2.63 9.73 -4.62
C SER A 383 1.29 9.94 -5.33
N ILE A 384 0.56 11.03 -5.05
CA ILE A 384 -0.70 11.37 -5.73
C ILE A 384 -0.54 11.49 -7.25
N HIS A 385 0.65 11.92 -7.72
CA HIS A 385 0.88 12.17 -9.14
C HIS A 385 0.96 10.88 -9.98
N ILE A 386 1.11 9.70 -9.36
CA ILE A 386 1.10 8.39 -10.04
C ILE A 386 -0.24 8.17 -10.77
N TYR A 387 -1.34 8.70 -10.23
CA TYR A 387 -2.66 8.65 -10.84
C TYR A 387 -2.67 9.16 -12.28
N GLU A 388 -2.08 10.33 -12.51
CA GLU A 388 -2.01 10.95 -13.84
C GLU A 388 -1.07 10.20 -14.80
N VAL A 389 -0.01 9.56 -14.30
CA VAL A 389 0.84 8.67 -15.11
C VAL A 389 0.02 7.52 -15.69
N ILE A 390 -0.75 6.86 -14.83
CA ILE A 390 -1.58 5.72 -15.23
C ILE A 390 -2.68 6.15 -16.19
N ALA A 391 -3.37 7.26 -15.88
CA ALA A 391 -4.44 7.78 -16.71
C ALA A 391 -3.93 8.15 -18.12
N HIS A 392 -2.79 8.81 -18.21
CA HIS A 392 -2.15 9.16 -19.49
C HIS A 392 -1.80 7.89 -20.31
N ILE A 393 -1.16 6.89 -19.70
CA ILE A 393 -0.79 5.64 -20.40
C ILE A 393 -2.03 4.91 -20.90
N LEU A 394 -3.10 4.90 -20.12
CA LEU A 394 -4.35 4.22 -20.46
C LEU A 394 -5.24 5.02 -21.42
N ASP A 395 -4.92 6.28 -21.69
CA ASP A 395 -5.75 7.20 -22.46
C ASP A 395 -7.19 7.23 -21.93
N ILE A 396 -7.33 7.69 -20.67
CA ILE A 396 -8.60 7.86 -19.96
C ILE A 396 -8.72 9.27 -19.39
N ASP A 397 -9.92 9.81 -19.43
CA ASP A 397 -10.25 11.10 -18.83
C ASP A 397 -10.40 10.93 -17.32
N THR A 398 -9.74 11.78 -16.54
CA THR A 398 -9.76 11.76 -15.08
C THR A 398 -10.84 12.70 -14.53
N PRO A 399 -11.53 12.34 -13.42
CA PRO A 399 -12.27 13.32 -12.65
C PRO A 399 -11.34 14.36 -12.02
N GLU A 400 -11.93 15.42 -11.46
CA GLU A 400 -11.17 16.43 -10.69
C GLU A 400 -10.39 15.75 -9.56
N ASN A 401 -9.10 16.06 -9.44
CA ASN A 401 -8.19 15.49 -8.48
C ASN A 401 -7.10 16.50 -8.08
N ASP A 402 -6.24 16.16 -7.12
CA ASP A 402 -5.18 17.03 -6.60
C ASP A 402 -3.82 16.80 -7.30
N ALA A 403 -3.73 15.81 -8.19
CA ALA A 403 -2.50 15.49 -8.90
C ALA A 403 -2.17 16.54 -9.96
N SER A 404 -0.91 16.61 -10.36
CA SER A 404 -0.43 17.51 -11.41
C SER A 404 0.27 16.71 -12.49
N PHE A 405 -0.25 16.76 -13.71
CA PHE A 405 0.38 16.16 -14.88
C PHE A 405 1.77 16.78 -15.17
N ASP A 406 1.93 18.09 -14.97
CA ASP A 406 3.20 18.77 -15.21
C ASP A 406 4.33 18.21 -14.34
N SER A 407 4.01 17.77 -13.11
CA SER A 407 4.98 17.19 -12.17
C SER A 407 5.57 15.86 -12.67
N ILE A 408 4.85 15.14 -13.54
CA ILE A 408 5.23 13.80 -13.99
C ILE A 408 5.52 13.70 -15.49
N SER A 409 5.17 14.72 -16.28
CA SER A 409 5.33 14.70 -17.74
C SER A 409 6.77 14.44 -18.18
N VAL A 410 7.75 14.80 -17.35
CA VAL A 410 9.18 14.55 -17.60
C VAL A 410 9.50 13.05 -17.77
N MET A 411 8.74 12.14 -17.17
CA MET A 411 8.98 10.70 -17.23
C MET A 411 8.32 10.00 -18.44
N LEU A 412 7.41 10.67 -19.13
CA LEU A 412 6.65 10.13 -20.26
C LEU A 412 7.41 10.31 -21.58
N LYS A 413 7.18 9.38 -22.56
CA LYS A 413 7.73 9.45 -23.93
C LYS A 413 6.96 10.40 -24.82
#